data_d6234ab6cd1953bd4839bf1e8e0ff11b
#
_entry.id   d6234ab6cd1953bd4839bf1e8e0ff11b
#
_cell.length_a   1.000
_cell.length_b   1.000
_cell.length_c   1.000
_cell.angle_alpha   90.00
_cell.angle_beta   90.00
_cell.angle_gamma   90.00
#
_symmetry.space_group_name_H-M   'P 1'
#
loop_
_entity.id
_entity.type
_entity.pdbx_description
1 polymer ?
#
loop_
_entity_poly.entity_id
_entity_poly.type
_entity_poly.pdbx_seq_one_letter_code
_entity_poly.pdbx_strand_id
1 'polypeptide(L)'
;MERTPGRPRSTEADAAILEAALDLLIERGIEATSIEQVARRAGVTRATVYRRFPDKTRLLVATVEAAYGNPPRSPEIRDIEQLISGWARALAAPRQRRLLRRLYGAVDDAPEVARAYQDLFGHDRDAARREVFELARTRGRLPADTDPDVLLDLLTGAVWQHLATRPDTEGQDEAERYLRAVLHQAGYQRGEEK
;
A
#
# COMPACT_ATOMS: atom_id res chain seq x y z
N MET A 1 -34.75 -33.76 -10.20
CA MET A 1 -33.46 -33.34 -10.79
C MET A 1 -33.12 -31.96 -10.22
N GLU A 2 -32.36 -31.95 -9.16
CA GLU A 2 -31.91 -30.71 -8.48
C GLU A 2 -30.72 -30.13 -9.23
N ARG A 3 -30.86 -28.89 -9.70
CA ARG A 3 -29.76 -28.12 -10.33
C ARG A 3 -28.90 -27.53 -9.22
N THR A 4 -27.71 -28.07 -9.06
CA THR A 4 -26.68 -27.56 -8.16
C THR A 4 -26.29 -26.10 -8.51
N PRO A 5 -26.24 -25.16 -7.53
CA PRO A 5 -25.95 -23.74 -7.80
C PRO A 5 -24.50 -23.55 -8.24
N GLY A 6 -24.31 -22.92 -9.41
CA GLY A 6 -23.01 -22.59 -9.97
C GLY A 6 -22.30 -21.45 -9.22
N ARG A 7 -21.51 -21.71 -8.21
CA ARG A 7 -20.77 -20.70 -7.44
C ARG A 7 -19.24 -20.73 -7.46
N PRO A 8 -18.49 -21.77 -7.85
CA PRO A 8 -17.01 -21.67 -7.78
C PRO A 8 -16.37 -20.88 -8.90
N ARG A 9 -16.82 -21.03 -10.15
CA ARG A 9 -16.18 -20.43 -11.34
C ARG A 9 -16.20 -18.89 -11.43
N SER A 10 -17.08 -18.22 -10.71
CA SER A 10 -17.19 -16.75 -10.76
C SER A 10 -16.11 -16.08 -9.93
N THR A 11 -15.87 -16.54 -8.70
CA THR A 11 -14.88 -16.01 -7.77
C THR A 11 -13.44 -16.30 -8.20
N GLU A 12 -13.19 -17.46 -8.77
CA GLU A 12 -11.87 -17.82 -9.32
C GLU A 12 -11.49 -16.93 -10.51
N ALA A 13 -12.45 -16.68 -11.40
CA ALA A 13 -12.21 -15.80 -12.55
C ALA A 13 -12.01 -14.33 -12.12
N ASP A 14 -12.69 -13.86 -11.08
CA ASP A 14 -12.52 -12.52 -10.54
C ASP A 14 -11.12 -12.37 -9.92
N ALA A 15 -10.70 -13.34 -9.12
CA ALA A 15 -9.35 -13.36 -8.54
C ALA A 15 -8.26 -13.39 -9.62
N ALA A 16 -8.40 -14.24 -10.64
CA ALA A 16 -7.45 -14.32 -11.74
C ALA A 16 -7.35 -13.01 -12.56
N ILE A 17 -8.48 -12.32 -12.79
CA ILE A 17 -8.51 -11.03 -13.47
C ILE A 17 -7.80 -9.96 -12.64
N LEU A 18 -8.09 -9.87 -11.33
CA LEU A 18 -7.51 -8.88 -10.45
C LEU A 18 -6.00 -9.12 -10.24
N GLU A 19 -5.57 -10.37 -10.11
CA GLU A 19 -4.15 -10.71 -10.03
C GLU A 19 -3.40 -10.36 -11.32
N ALA A 20 -3.96 -10.70 -12.49
CA ALA A 20 -3.39 -10.35 -13.78
C ALA A 20 -3.30 -8.82 -13.98
N ALA A 21 -4.30 -8.08 -13.52
CA ALA A 21 -4.31 -6.62 -13.56
C ALA A 21 -3.25 -6.02 -12.63
N LEU A 22 -3.11 -6.56 -11.42
CA LEU A 22 -2.09 -6.15 -10.46
C LEU A 22 -0.67 -6.36 -11.01
N ASP A 23 -0.40 -7.52 -11.60
CA ASP A 23 0.88 -7.82 -12.23
C ASP A 23 1.22 -6.83 -13.34
N LEU A 24 0.25 -6.56 -14.23
CA LEU A 24 0.43 -5.61 -15.34
C LEU A 24 0.64 -4.18 -14.84
N LEU A 25 -0.11 -3.77 -13.82
CA LEU A 25 0.05 -2.47 -13.16
C LEU A 25 1.47 -2.30 -12.60
N ILE A 26 1.99 -3.32 -11.92
CA ILE A 26 3.34 -3.30 -11.34
C ILE A 26 4.40 -3.28 -12.44
N GLU A 27 4.28 -4.16 -13.43
CA GLU A 27 5.27 -4.32 -14.49
C GLU A 27 5.32 -3.13 -15.44
N ARG A 28 4.15 -2.61 -15.87
CA ARG A 28 4.01 -1.69 -17.00
C ARG A 28 3.47 -0.32 -16.63
N GLY A 29 2.82 -0.21 -15.47
CA GLY A 29 2.12 1.00 -15.05
C GLY A 29 0.70 1.10 -15.59
N ILE A 30 0.00 2.14 -15.17
CA ILE A 30 -1.41 2.36 -15.47
C ILE A 30 -1.65 2.52 -16.96
N GLU A 31 -0.89 3.40 -17.61
CA GLU A 31 -1.05 3.71 -19.04
C GLU A 31 -0.96 2.45 -19.92
N ALA A 32 0.08 1.64 -19.71
CA ALA A 32 0.38 0.47 -20.51
C ALA A 32 -0.44 -0.78 -20.12
N THR A 33 -1.32 -0.69 -19.13
CA THR A 33 -2.24 -1.78 -18.77
C THR A 33 -3.53 -1.64 -19.54
N SER A 34 -3.93 -2.68 -20.32
CA SER A 34 -5.18 -2.73 -21.07
C SER A 34 -6.03 -3.94 -20.70
N ILE A 35 -7.36 -3.82 -20.92
CA ILE A 35 -8.30 -4.93 -20.67
C ILE A 35 -7.96 -6.16 -21.51
N GLU A 36 -7.45 -5.97 -22.75
CA GLU A 36 -6.99 -7.06 -23.61
C GLU A 36 -5.84 -7.84 -22.99
N GLN A 37 -4.85 -7.12 -22.45
CA GLN A 37 -3.69 -7.74 -21.81
C GLN A 37 -4.08 -8.47 -20.55
N VAL A 38 -4.97 -7.88 -19.74
CA VAL A 38 -5.50 -8.51 -18.52
C VAL A 38 -6.27 -9.78 -18.88
N ALA A 39 -7.20 -9.73 -19.86
CA ALA A 39 -7.98 -10.89 -20.28
C ALA A 39 -7.06 -12.03 -20.75
N ARG A 40 -6.05 -11.71 -21.58
CA ARG A 40 -5.07 -12.70 -22.06
C ARG A 40 -4.27 -13.31 -20.93
N ARG A 41 -3.77 -12.51 -19.97
CA ARG A 41 -2.98 -12.99 -18.85
C ARG A 41 -3.80 -13.82 -17.86
N ALA A 42 -5.06 -13.44 -17.63
CA ALA A 42 -6.00 -14.16 -16.77
C ALA A 42 -6.60 -15.42 -17.42
N GLY A 43 -6.32 -15.69 -18.70
CA GLY A 43 -6.89 -16.84 -19.40
C GLY A 43 -8.40 -16.73 -19.64
N VAL A 44 -8.96 -15.51 -19.71
CA VAL A 44 -10.39 -15.27 -19.93
C VAL A 44 -10.63 -14.46 -21.20
N THR A 45 -11.90 -14.39 -21.66
CA THR A 45 -12.26 -13.52 -22.79
C THR A 45 -12.41 -12.05 -22.35
N ARG A 46 -12.21 -11.10 -23.28
CA ARG A 46 -12.49 -9.67 -23.05
C ARG A 46 -13.92 -9.45 -22.55
N ALA A 47 -14.89 -10.13 -23.14
CA ALA A 47 -16.29 -10.06 -22.73
C ALA A 47 -16.49 -10.50 -21.26
N THR A 48 -15.68 -11.44 -20.79
CA THR A 48 -15.68 -11.86 -19.37
C THR A 48 -15.19 -10.76 -18.45
N VAL A 49 -14.16 -10.01 -18.85
CA VAL A 49 -13.66 -8.85 -18.08
C VAL A 49 -14.69 -7.72 -18.09
N TYR A 50 -15.18 -7.30 -19.27
CA TYR A 50 -16.16 -6.20 -19.38
C TYR A 50 -17.47 -6.45 -18.63
N ARG A 51 -17.92 -7.71 -18.52
CA ARG A 51 -19.11 -8.04 -17.74
C ARG A 51 -18.95 -7.76 -16.25
N ARG A 52 -17.72 -7.72 -15.72
CA ARG A 52 -17.38 -7.49 -14.32
C ARG A 52 -16.90 -6.07 -14.04
N PHE A 53 -16.10 -5.56 -14.95
CA PHE A 53 -15.47 -4.25 -14.87
C PHE A 53 -15.78 -3.49 -16.16
N PRO A 54 -16.64 -2.47 -16.10
CA PRO A 54 -17.13 -1.79 -17.29
C PRO A 54 -16.04 -1.06 -18.09
N ASP A 55 -14.98 -0.67 -17.40
CA ASP A 55 -13.83 0.04 -17.96
C ASP A 55 -12.52 -0.28 -17.23
N LYS A 56 -11.41 0.24 -17.76
CA LYS A 56 -10.06 0.07 -17.21
C LYS A 56 -9.93 0.69 -15.81
N THR A 57 -10.50 1.85 -15.60
CA THR A 57 -10.39 2.56 -14.32
C THR A 57 -11.05 1.75 -13.20
N ARG A 58 -12.28 1.27 -13.41
CA ARG A 58 -12.98 0.40 -12.47
C ARG A 58 -12.25 -0.91 -12.18
N LEU A 59 -11.64 -1.50 -13.21
CA LEU A 59 -10.79 -2.67 -13.03
C LEU A 59 -9.58 -2.36 -12.14
N LEU A 60 -8.86 -1.26 -12.39
CA LEU A 60 -7.68 -0.90 -11.61
C LEU A 60 -8.01 -0.47 -10.18
N VAL A 61 -9.11 0.25 -9.97
CA VAL A 61 -9.64 0.55 -8.62
C VAL A 61 -9.90 -0.75 -7.85
N ALA A 62 -10.68 -1.67 -8.43
CA ALA A 62 -10.96 -2.96 -7.80
C ALA A 62 -9.69 -3.81 -7.58
N THR A 63 -8.69 -3.65 -8.44
CA THR A 63 -7.38 -4.31 -8.29
C THR A 63 -6.63 -3.78 -7.07
N VAL A 64 -6.61 -2.47 -6.86
CA VAL A 64 -6.01 -1.84 -5.68
C VAL A 64 -6.77 -2.22 -4.42
N GLU A 65 -8.10 -2.18 -4.46
CA GLU A 65 -8.96 -2.62 -3.35
C GLU A 65 -8.69 -4.08 -2.96
N ALA A 66 -8.59 -4.98 -3.94
CA ALA A 66 -8.30 -6.40 -3.69
C ALA A 66 -6.89 -6.61 -3.12
N ALA A 67 -5.91 -5.85 -3.61
CA ALA A 67 -4.52 -5.96 -3.15
C ALA A 67 -4.34 -5.46 -1.70
N TYR A 68 -5.14 -4.49 -1.27
CA TYR A 68 -4.99 -3.83 0.01
C TYR A 68 -6.23 -3.88 0.91
N GLY A 69 -7.42 -4.12 0.36
CA GLY A 69 -8.71 -4.03 1.06
C GLY A 69 -9.02 -5.15 2.04
N ASN A 70 -8.23 -6.23 2.02
CA ASN A 70 -8.29 -7.28 3.03
C ASN A 70 -6.90 -7.53 3.62
N PRO A 71 -6.27 -6.52 4.23
CA PRO A 71 -5.04 -6.78 4.96
C PRO A 71 -5.39 -7.80 6.05
N PRO A 72 -4.56 -8.82 6.28
CA PRO A 72 -4.62 -9.52 7.55
C PRO A 72 -4.63 -8.41 8.59
N ARG A 73 -5.56 -8.43 9.56
CA ARG A 73 -5.71 -7.40 10.60
C ARG A 73 -4.32 -6.89 10.90
N SER A 74 -4.04 -5.63 10.50
CA SER A 74 -2.70 -5.08 10.69
C SER A 74 -2.34 -5.40 12.12
N PRO A 75 -1.22 -6.08 12.41
CA PRO A 75 -0.85 -6.32 13.79
C PRO A 75 -0.99 -4.97 14.48
N GLU A 76 -1.72 -4.92 15.59
CA GLU A 76 -1.94 -3.66 16.31
C GLU A 76 -0.59 -2.97 16.42
N ILE A 77 -0.44 -1.85 15.69
CA ILE A 77 0.79 -1.07 15.77
C ILE A 77 0.75 -0.43 17.14
N ARG A 78 1.57 -0.93 18.06
CA ARG A 78 1.55 -0.53 19.49
C ARG A 78 2.58 0.54 19.81
N ASP A 79 3.57 0.69 18.94
CA ASP A 79 4.68 1.62 19.13
C ASP A 79 5.35 2.01 17.80
N ILE A 80 6.22 3.01 17.90
CA ILE A 80 6.99 3.53 16.75
C ILE A 80 7.93 2.47 16.17
N GLU A 81 8.47 1.56 16.95
CA GLU A 81 9.39 0.53 16.48
C GLU A 81 8.68 -0.45 15.54
N GLN A 82 7.48 -0.87 15.90
CA GLN A 82 6.66 -1.73 15.05
C GLN A 82 6.22 -1.00 13.77
N LEU A 83 5.90 0.29 13.86
CA LEU A 83 5.57 1.12 12.69
C LEU A 83 6.75 1.17 11.71
N ILE A 84 7.95 1.47 12.20
CA ILE A 84 9.18 1.51 11.39
C ILE A 84 9.45 0.16 10.75
N SER A 85 9.41 -0.92 11.53
CA SER A 85 9.68 -2.26 11.00
C SER A 85 8.66 -2.68 9.94
N GLY A 86 7.39 -2.33 10.10
CA GLY A 86 6.34 -2.56 9.10
C GLY A 86 6.60 -1.80 7.80
N TRP A 87 6.97 -0.53 7.88
CA TRP A 87 7.30 0.29 6.72
C TRP A 87 8.59 -0.17 6.04
N ALA A 88 9.63 -0.48 6.80
CA ALA A 88 10.89 -0.98 6.26
C ALA A 88 10.71 -2.31 5.50
N ARG A 89 9.86 -3.20 6.03
CA ARG A 89 9.50 -4.45 5.33
C ARG A 89 8.82 -4.18 3.99
N ALA A 90 7.88 -3.23 3.96
CA ALA A 90 7.22 -2.83 2.71
C ALA A 90 8.20 -2.19 1.72
N LEU A 91 9.14 -1.38 2.22
CA LEU A 91 10.19 -0.76 1.44
C LEU A 91 11.24 -1.77 0.93
N ALA A 92 11.48 -2.86 1.63
CA ALA A 92 12.40 -3.93 1.21
C ALA A 92 11.79 -4.91 0.20
N ALA A 93 10.46 -4.91 0.01
CA ALA A 93 9.79 -5.82 -0.91
C ALA A 93 9.74 -5.22 -2.33
N PRO A 94 10.48 -5.76 -3.34
CA PRO A 94 10.58 -5.12 -4.66
C PRO A 94 9.23 -4.95 -5.37
N ARG A 95 8.34 -5.93 -5.23
CA ARG A 95 6.99 -5.89 -5.80
C ARG A 95 6.17 -4.75 -5.19
N GLN A 96 6.21 -4.62 -3.86
CA GLN A 96 5.51 -3.56 -3.12
C GLN A 96 6.07 -2.17 -3.44
N ARG A 97 7.39 -2.03 -3.52
CA ARG A 97 8.05 -0.77 -3.93
C ARG A 97 7.55 -0.28 -5.28
N ARG A 98 7.54 -1.19 -6.28
CA ARG A 98 7.08 -0.84 -7.63
C ARG A 98 5.62 -0.43 -7.64
N LEU A 99 4.76 -1.17 -6.94
CA LEU A 99 3.34 -0.84 -6.82
C LEU A 99 3.15 0.54 -6.20
N LEU A 100 3.80 0.82 -5.07
CA LEU A 100 3.71 2.12 -4.40
C LEU A 100 4.14 3.26 -5.33
N ARG A 101 5.27 3.12 -6.05
CA ARG A 101 5.69 4.14 -7.03
C ARG A 101 4.65 4.38 -8.13
N ARG A 102 3.99 3.31 -8.63
CA ARG A 102 2.91 3.43 -9.63
C ARG A 102 1.70 4.18 -9.09
N LEU A 103 1.32 3.91 -7.86
CA LEU A 103 0.15 4.54 -7.22
C LEU A 103 0.43 6.01 -6.86
N TYR A 104 1.59 6.33 -6.32
CA TYR A 104 1.99 7.71 -6.05
C TYR A 104 2.16 8.54 -7.33
N GLY A 105 2.69 7.94 -8.41
CA GLY A 105 2.80 8.61 -9.71
C GLY A 105 1.48 8.72 -10.48
N ALA A 106 0.39 8.18 -9.97
CA ALA A 106 -0.92 8.14 -10.65
C ALA A 106 -1.83 9.34 -10.35
N VAL A 107 -1.37 10.27 -9.51
CA VAL A 107 -2.21 11.37 -8.98
C VAL A 107 -2.82 12.22 -10.11
N ASP A 108 -2.05 12.53 -11.14
CA ASP A 108 -2.51 13.35 -12.27
C ASP A 108 -3.16 12.51 -13.38
N ASP A 109 -2.56 11.35 -13.72
CA ASP A 109 -2.96 10.55 -14.88
C ASP A 109 -4.14 9.60 -14.58
N ALA A 110 -4.30 9.18 -13.32
CA ALA A 110 -5.37 8.27 -12.91
C ALA A 110 -5.84 8.56 -11.46
N PRO A 111 -6.42 9.73 -11.21
CA PRO A 111 -6.74 10.22 -9.86
C PRO A 111 -7.71 9.29 -9.11
N GLU A 112 -8.59 8.55 -9.80
CA GLU A 112 -9.50 7.61 -9.16
C GLU A 112 -8.75 6.40 -8.57
N VAL A 113 -7.71 5.90 -9.26
CA VAL A 113 -6.87 4.80 -8.79
C VAL A 113 -6.00 5.25 -7.61
N ALA A 114 -5.43 6.46 -7.68
CA ALA A 114 -4.67 7.06 -6.60
C ALA A 114 -5.55 7.26 -5.35
N ARG A 115 -6.78 7.80 -5.52
CA ARG A 115 -7.75 7.96 -4.43
C ARG A 115 -8.17 6.64 -3.81
N ALA A 116 -8.44 5.61 -4.60
CA ALA A 116 -8.77 4.28 -4.07
C ALA A 116 -7.68 3.75 -3.14
N TYR A 117 -6.41 3.97 -3.48
CA TYR A 117 -5.30 3.63 -2.58
C TYR A 117 -5.31 4.48 -1.31
N GLN A 118 -5.49 5.79 -1.42
CA GLN A 118 -5.54 6.71 -0.28
C GLN A 118 -6.70 6.38 0.67
N ASP A 119 -7.90 6.11 0.14
CA ASP A 119 -9.09 5.78 0.94
C ASP A 119 -8.91 4.47 1.73
N LEU A 120 -8.23 3.47 1.14
CA LEU A 120 -7.93 2.21 1.81
C LEU A 120 -6.90 2.34 2.94
N PHE A 121 -6.03 3.33 2.86
CA PHE A 121 -4.95 3.53 3.83
C PHE A 121 -5.15 4.75 4.73
N GLY A 122 -6.02 5.71 4.32
CA GLY A 122 -6.06 7.02 4.93
C GLY A 122 -6.63 7.03 6.35
N HIS A 123 -7.90 6.75 6.53
CA HIS A 123 -8.57 7.13 7.78
C HIS A 123 -8.19 6.26 8.98
N ASP A 124 -8.38 4.94 8.90
CA ASP A 124 -8.20 4.07 10.08
C ASP A 124 -6.72 3.83 10.44
N ARG A 125 -5.86 3.72 9.42
CA ARG A 125 -4.44 3.50 9.64
C ARG A 125 -3.70 4.75 10.08
N ASP A 126 -4.07 5.91 9.56
CA ASP A 126 -3.49 7.18 9.98
C ASP A 126 -3.93 7.53 11.40
N ALA A 127 -5.17 7.21 11.78
CA ALA A 127 -5.63 7.31 13.17
C ALA A 127 -4.77 6.45 14.10
N ALA A 128 -4.56 5.17 13.77
CA ALA A 128 -3.72 4.28 14.57
C ALA A 128 -2.25 4.76 14.67
N ARG A 129 -1.70 5.34 13.59
CA ARG A 129 -0.35 5.93 13.58
C ARG A 129 -0.26 7.17 14.47
N ARG A 130 -1.28 8.04 14.42
CA ARG A 130 -1.38 9.21 15.30
C ARG A 130 -1.42 8.80 16.77
N GLU A 131 -2.20 7.78 17.11
CA GLU A 131 -2.25 7.24 18.49
C GLU A 131 -0.88 6.77 18.97
N VAL A 132 -0.10 6.13 18.10
CA VAL A 132 1.27 5.70 18.40
C VAL A 132 2.19 6.90 18.67
N PHE A 133 2.07 7.99 17.92
CA PHE A 133 2.85 9.20 18.11
C PHE A 133 2.42 9.94 19.40
N GLU A 134 1.12 10.03 19.66
CA GLU A 134 0.58 10.58 20.90
C GLU A 134 1.08 9.82 22.12
N LEU A 135 1.07 8.49 22.06
CA LEU A 135 1.58 7.65 23.12
C LEU A 135 3.09 7.86 23.34
N ALA A 136 3.87 7.97 22.26
CA ALA A 136 5.30 8.26 22.34
C ALA A 136 5.56 9.64 22.95
N ARG A 137 4.78 10.67 22.60
CA ARG A 137 4.84 12.02 23.15
C ARG A 137 4.51 12.00 24.66
N THR A 138 3.42 11.34 25.04
CA THR A 138 3.00 11.22 26.45
C THR A 138 4.05 10.51 27.31
N ARG A 139 4.81 9.57 26.71
CA ARG A 139 5.90 8.86 27.38
C ARG A 139 7.23 9.63 27.36
N GLY A 140 7.25 10.87 26.88
CA GLY A 140 8.46 11.70 26.77
C GLY A 140 9.49 11.20 25.74
N ARG A 141 9.06 10.33 24.80
CA ARG A 141 9.93 9.83 23.72
C ARG A 141 9.93 10.74 22.48
N LEU A 142 8.99 11.65 22.41
CA LEU A 142 8.91 12.73 21.42
C LEU A 142 8.83 14.07 22.17
N PRO A 143 9.27 15.17 21.55
CA PRO A 143 9.07 16.51 22.10
C PRO A 143 7.60 16.78 22.44
N ALA A 144 7.34 17.55 23.51
CA ALA A 144 5.97 17.82 23.97
C ALA A 144 5.13 18.62 22.96
N ASP A 145 5.79 19.38 22.10
CA ASP A 145 5.23 20.21 21.02
C ASP A 145 5.12 19.47 19.68
N THR A 146 5.47 18.18 19.63
CA THR A 146 5.32 17.38 18.39
C THR A 146 3.85 17.34 17.96
N ASP A 147 3.57 17.76 16.74
CA ASP A 147 2.28 17.57 16.09
C ASP A 147 2.27 16.20 15.39
N PRO A 148 1.36 15.27 15.75
CA PRO A 148 1.30 13.93 15.18
C PRO A 148 0.98 13.92 13.68
N ASP A 149 0.20 14.86 13.17
CA ASP A 149 -0.14 14.96 11.75
C ASP A 149 1.09 15.40 10.94
N VAL A 150 1.80 16.41 11.41
CA VAL A 150 3.05 16.86 10.78
C VAL A 150 4.12 15.77 10.82
N LEU A 151 4.23 15.03 11.93
CA LEU A 151 5.17 13.92 12.03
C LEU A 151 4.81 12.78 11.05
N LEU A 152 3.52 12.50 10.87
CA LEU A 152 3.06 11.52 9.88
C LEU A 152 3.42 11.95 8.47
N ASP A 153 3.22 13.23 8.13
CA ASP A 153 3.57 13.80 6.82
C ASP A 153 5.08 13.74 6.57
N LEU A 154 5.90 14.07 7.56
CA LEU A 154 7.36 13.94 7.48
C LEU A 154 7.79 12.50 7.18
N LEU A 155 7.23 11.54 7.88
CA LEU A 155 7.58 10.13 7.69
C LEU A 155 7.06 9.57 6.38
N THR A 156 5.85 9.91 5.96
CA THR A 156 5.31 9.49 4.65
C THR A 156 6.07 10.15 3.50
N GLY A 157 6.45 11.41 3.65
CA GLY A 157 7.34 12.11 2.71
C GLY A 157 8.72 11.44 2.62
N ALA A 158 9.30 11.03 3.75
CA ALA A 158 10.56 10.30 3.79
C ALA A 158 10.44 8.91 3.12
N VAL A 159 9.34 8.19 3.34
CA VAL A 159 9.04 6.92 2.66
C VAL A 159 8.96 7.15 1.14
N TRP A 160 8.28 8.19 0.69
CA TRP A 160 8.20 8.56 -0.72
C TRP A 160 9.59 8.88 -1.30
N GLN A 161 10.36 9.71 -0.63
CA GLN A 161 11.73 10.05 -1.04
C GLN A 161 12.60 8.78 -1.16
N HIS A 162 12.50 7.88 -0.20
CA HIS A 162 13.20 6.61 -0.24
C HIS A 162 12.78 5.73 -1.44
N LEU A 163 11.48 5.65 -1.71
CA LEU A 163 10.94 4.94 -2.88
C LEU A 163 11.44 5.52 -4.20
N ALA A 164 11.53 6.86 -4.29
CA ALA A 164 11.89 7.56 -5.51
C ALA A 164 13.39 7.47 -5.83
N THR A 165 14.25 7.42 -4.81
CA THR A 165 15.70 7.62 -4.99
C THR A 165 16.56 6.38 -4.70
N ARG A 166 16.04 5.37 -3.99
CA ARG A 166 16.81 4.18 -3.61
C ARG A 166 16.55 3.00 -4.55
N PRO A 167 17.55 2.13 -4.78
CA PRO A 167 17.39 0.97 -5.64
C PRO A 167 16.43 -0.07 -5.05
N ASP A 168 15.84 -0.92 -5.91
CA ASP A 168 14.94 -2.00 -5.48
C ASP A 168 15.65 -3.15 -4.74
N THR A 169 16.97 -3.13 -4.68
CA THR A 169 17.81 -4.12 -4.02
C THR A 169 18.14 -3.76 -2.56
N GLU A 170 17.71 -2.59 -2.09
CA GLU A 170 17.97 -2.16 -0.72
C GLU A 170 17.21 -3.05 0.28
N GLY A 171 17.90 -3.50 1.32
CA GLY A 171 17.38 -4.41 2.33
C GLY A 171 16.53 -3.73 3.40
N GLN A 172 15.85 -4.54 4.22
CA GLN A 172 15.02 -4.04 5.31
C GLN A 172 15.83 -3.25 6.33
N ASP A 173 17.03 -3.70 6.68
CA ASP A 173 17.88 -3.05 7.69
C ASP A 173 18.31 -1.63 7.28
N GLU A 174 18.54 -1.41 5.97
CA GLU A 174 18.86 -0.10 5.44
C GLU A 174 17.66 0.83 5.49
N ALA A 175 16.49 0.32 5.12
CA ALA A 175 15.24 1.07 5.22
C ALA A 175 14.91 1.42 6.68
N GLU A 176 15.10 0.49 7.62
CA GLU A 176 14.93 0.76 9.06
C GLU A 176 15.89 1.83 9.56
N ARG A 177 17.16 1.72 9.23
CA ARG A 177 18.17 2.75 9.62
C ARG A 177 17.79 4.13 9.10
N TYR A 178 17.33 4.20 7.86
CA TYR A 178 16.88 5.46 7.26
C TYR A 178 15.69 6.05 8.02
N LEU A 179 14.63 5.27 8.24
CA LEU A 179 13.43 5.73 8.95
C LEU A 179 13.72 6.13 10.41
N ARG A 180 14.60 5.40 11.09
CA ARG A 180 15.09 5.75 12.43
C ARG A 180 15.86 7.07 12.44
N ALA A 181 16.69 7.31 11.44
CA ALA A 181 17.41 8.57 11.29
C ALA A 181 16.43 9.75 11.09
N VAL A 182 15.39 9.58 10.28
CA VAL A 182 14.34 10.60 10.11
C VAL A 182 13.64 10.89 11.45
N LEU A 183 13.23 9.87 12.17
CA LEU A 183 12.59 10.04 13.49
C LEU A 183 13.52 10.69 14.52
N HIS A 184 14.78 10.35 14.51
CA HIS A 184 15.77 10.99 15.37
C HIS A 184 15.86 12.50 15.10
N GLN A 185 15.85 12.91 13.82
CA GLN A 185 15.81 14.34 13.45
C GLN A 185 14.51 15.02 13.91
N ALA A 186 13.41 14.28 14.01
CA ALA A 186 12.15 14.76 14.60
C ALA A 186 12.13 14.74 16.14
N GLY A 187 13.27 14.43 16.79
CA GLY A 187 13.41 14.43 18.25
C GLY A 187 13.00 13.12 18.94
N TYR A 188 12.73 12.05 18.20
CA TYR A 188 12.40 10.76 18.81
C TYR A 188 13.59 10.15 19.54
N GLN A 189 13.36 9.78 20.79
CA GLN A 189 14.34 9.09 21.64
C GLN A 189 13.88 7.65 21.89
N ARG A 190 14.73 6.70 21.53
CA ARG A 190 14.49 5.29 21.85
C ARG A 190 14.58 5.08 23.35
N GLY A 191 13.54 4.53 23.96
CA GLY A 191 13.62 4.16 25.38
C GLY A 191 14.67 3.06 25.58
N GLU A 192 15.44 3.16 26.66
CA GLU A 192 16.25 2.03 27.11
C GLU A 192 15.31 0.88 27.51
N GLU A 193 15.44 -0.26 26.85
CA GLU A 193 14.83 -1.50 27.31
C GLU A 193 15.47 -1.86 28.66
N LYS A 194 14.66 -1.76 29.72
CA LYS A 194 15.02 -2.27 31.04
C LYS A 194 14.68 -3.75 31.13
#